data_3ec010e3ca7c80f7aa785f6bc455500d
#
_entry.id   3ec010e3ca7c80f7aa785f6bc455500d
#
_cell.length_a   1.000
_cell.length_b   1.000
_cell.length_c   1.000
_cell.angle_alpha   90.00
_cell.angle_beta   90.00
_cell.angle_gamma   90.00
#
_symmetry.space_group_name_H-M   'P 1'
#
loop_
_entity.id
_entity.type
_entity.pdbx_description
1 polymer ?
#
loop_
_entity_poly.entity_id
_entity_poly.type
_entity_poly.pdbx_seq_one_letter_code
_entity_poly.pdbx_strand_id
1 'polypeptide(L)'
;MVSKSSSSSSIFVESKNVSSELNITSSDFFEISSNNLDFSNSITLEANQSKTIYVRFSPSQVQNYSGNITIQNSQTQDVKINLSGQGIQLRYNYPAFSKQRLAWGSGYSQSASNNFDLHNDNSNIESIKMFVRLECPSGGCDPWDRYANILVKNQETNQWFEMARHITPYGVGNSVLDRGLEVDVTDFKTLLNGNVELKIFAETWLASGWVISLEFDFLDGTPDYKYYQISPVIQFNNNSLGGVPYGGENGNTQLDETKFDLKKSISIGANIKSAHFRTIISGWGHATPADSNGRACAEWCFRTHKIKINNTNKFNHYMGPIGCASNPINNQGGNWSPDRAGWCPGMIVPVRIDKFDSDISSSNLEFEYYFEPWVNDFLGTPGYNNKNAYNAISSFIVLKSDQEINAATISN
;
A
#
# COMPACT_ATOMS: atom_id res chain seq x y z
N MET A 1 13.78 -6.46 18.43
CA MET A 1 13.12 -6.42 17.12
C MET A 1 12.32 -7.70 16.97
N VAL A 2 11.14 -7.65 16.41
CA VAL A 2 10.33 -8.87 16.20
C VAL A 2 11.08 -9.80 15.25
N SER A 3 10.99 -11.10 15.49
CA SER A 3 11.69 -12.16 14.73
C SER A 3 13.23 -12.12 14.76
N LYS A 4 13.82 -11.23 15.56
CA LYS A 4 15.28 -11.17 15.80
C LYS A 4 15.56 -11.08 17.29
N SER A 5 16.52 -11.85 17.77
CA SER A 5 16.96 -11.77 19.15
C SER A 5 17.81 -10.50 19.39
N SER A 6 17.75 -9.97 20.61
CA SER A 6 18.62 -8.88 21.05
C SER A 6 20.08 -9.33 21.13
N SER A 7 21.00 -8.36 21.24
CA SER A 7 22.30 -8.65 21.83
C SER A 7 22.12 -9.24 23.22
N SER A 8 23.05 -10.10 23.64
CA SER A 8 23.02 -10.71 24.96
C SER A 8 23.51 -9.73 26.04
N SER A 9 22.84 -9.78 27.19
CA SER A 9 23.38 -9.28 28.48
C SER A 9 23.89 -10.45 29.29
N SER A 10 24.63 -10.23 30.37
CA SER A 10 25.15 -11.32 31.19
C SER A 10 24.87 -11.11 32.69
N ILE A 11 24.69 -12.20 33.38
CA ILE A 11 24.63 -12.27 34.82
C ILE A 11 25.69 -13.27 35.31
N PHE A 12 26.28 -13.02 36.46
CA PHE A 12 27.20 -13.97 37.08
C PHE A 12 26.44 -14.75 38.17
N VAL A 13 26.42 -16.06 38.04
CA VAL A 13 25.79 -16.97 39.00
C VAL A 13 26.90 -17.65 39.79
N GLU A 14 26.90 -17.45 41.07
CA GLU A 14 27.84 -18.06 41.99
C GLU A 14 27.13 -19.09 42.86
N SER A 15 27.61 -20.31 42.86
CA SER A 15 27.09 -21.43 43.66
C SER A 15 28.14 -21.85 44.68
N LYS A 16 27.79 -21.73 45.96
CA LYS A 16 28.70 -22.09 47.08
C LYS A 16 27.94 -22.88 48.14
N ASN A 17 28.60 -23.89 48.68
CA ASN A 17 28.10 -24.71 49.81
C ASN A 17 26.78 -25.40 49.50
N VAL A 18 26.56 -25.83 48.30
CA VAL A 18 25.42 -26.62 47.84
C VAL A 18 25.88 -28.05 47.45
N SER A 19 25.07 -29.07 47.69
CA SER A 19 25.38 -30.46 47.39
C SER A 19 24.67 -31.00 46.13
N SER A 20 23.88 -30.18 45.49
CA SER A 20 23.15 -30.53 44.26
C SER A 20 23.31 -29.44 43.20
N GLU A 21 23.07 -29.81 41.97
CA GLU A 21 23.10 -28.89 40.81
C GLU A 21 22.05 -27.77 40.93
N LEU A 22 22.31 -26.66 40.25
CA LEU A 22 21.37 -25.57 40.07
C LEU A 22 20.69 -25.72 38.70
N ASN A 23 19.38 -25.65 38.71
CA ASN A 23 18.61 -25.54 37.48
C ASN A 23 18.26 -24.07 37.26
N ILE A 24 18.69 -23.51 36.13
CA ILE A 24 18.47 -22.13 35.72
C ILE A 24 17.50 -22.14 34.54
N THR A 25 16.34 -21.52 34.68
CA THR A 25 15.31 -21.46 33.63
C THR A 25 14.96 -20.01 33.31
N SER A 26 14.58 -19.75 32.09
CA SER A 26 14.05 -18.47 31.65
C SER A 26 12.58 -18.56 31.24
N SER A 27 11.84 -17.48 31.43
CA SER A 27 10.49 -17.33 30.90
C SER A 27 10.51 -17.30 29.37
N ASP A 28 9.35 -17.60 28.74
CA ASP A 28 9.16 -17.48 27.32
C ASP A 28 9.66 -16.12 26.79
N PHE A 29 10.16 -16.12 25.56
CA PHE A 29 10.76 -14.97 24.87
C PHE A 29 12.10 -14.48 25.45
N PHE A 30 12.62 -15.10 26.51
CA PHE A 30 13.97 -14.89 27.01
C PHE A 30 14.72 -16.20 26.96
N GLU A 31 15.92 -16.17 26.39
CA GLU A 31 16.75 -17.35 26.23
C GLU A 31 18.08 -17.14 26.98
N ILE A 32 18.61 -18.20 27.54
CA ILE A 32 19.84 -18.21 28.31
C ILE A 32 20.90 -19.09 27.67
N SER A 33 22.18 -18.74 27.87
CA SER A 33 23.33 -19.49 27.35
C SER A 33 24.49 -19.46 28.34
N SER A 34 25.24 -20.55 28.38
CA SER A 34 26.46 -20.65 29.18
C SER A 34 27.74 -20.36 28.40
N ASN A 35 27.66 -20.19 27.07
CA ASN A 35 28.81 -19.98 26.18
C ASN A 35 28.58 -18.78 25.22
N ASN A 36 27.45 -18.09 25.30
CA ASN A 36 27.01 -17.00 24.42
C ASN A 36 26.83 -17.40 22.93
N LEU A 37 26.69 -18.68 22.66
CA LEU A 37 26.47 -19.21 21.32
C LEU A 37 25.18 -20.04 21.26
N ASP A 38 25.07 -21.03 22.14
CA ASP A 38 23.93 -21.92 22.18
C ASP A 38 22.94 -21.43 23.25
N PHE A 39 21.79 -20.93 22.79
CA PHE A 39 20.74 -20.40 23.65
C PHE A 39 19.59 -21.38 23.83
N SER A 40 19.06 -21.50 25.05
CA SER A 40 17.95 -22.37 25.42
C SER A 40 17.11 -21.73 26.54
N ASN A 41 16.02 -22.36 26.94
CA ASN A 41 15.20 -21.88 28.05
C ASN A 41 15.65 -22.47 29.40
N SER A 42 16.64 -23.38 29.42
CA SER A 42 17.15 -23.99 30.64
C SER A 42 18.64 -24.33 30.53
N ILE A 43 19.35 -24.23 31.66
CA ILE A 43 20.74 -24.59 31.82
C ILE A 43 20.92 -25.25 33.21
N THR A 44 21.68 -26.32 33.28
CA THR A 44 22.09 -26.91 34.54
C THR A 44 23.54 -26.47 34.86
N LEU A 45 23.78 -26.07 36.10
CA LEU A 45 25.09 -25.71 36.62
C LEU A 45 25.42 -26.67 37.77
N GLU A 46 26.58 -27.33 37.68
CA GLU A 46 27.06 -28.24 38.69
C GLU A 46 27.20 -27.58 40.06
N ALA A 47 27.09 -28.38 41.12
CA ALA A 47 27.23 -27.91 42.51
C ALA A 47 28.59 -27.22 42.75
N ASN A 48 28.57 -26.09 43.46
CA ASN A 48 29.77 -25.30 43.80
C ASN A 48 30.55 -24.74 42.60
N GLN A 49 29.90 -24.62 41.44
CA GLN A 49 30.47 -23.94 40.28
C GLN A 49 29.92 -22.52 40.18
N SER A 50 30.70 -21.65 39.61
CA SER A 50 30.31 -20.28 39.29
C SER A 50 30.45 -20.06 37.79
N LYS A 51 29.45 -19.43 37.16
CA LYS A 51 29.43 -19.23 35.72
C LYS A 51 28.76 -17.94 35.30
N THR A 52 29.25 -17.37 34.22
CA THR A 52 28.55 -16.29 33.53
C THR A 52 27.43 -16.89 32.67
N ILE A 53 26.20 -16.46 32.87
CA ILE A 53 25.04 -16.82 32.08
C ILE A 53 24.68 -15.62 31.22
N TYR A 54 24.59 -15.84 29.93
CA TYR A 54 24.19 -14.85 28.95
C TYR A 54 22.67 -14.94 28.75
N VAL A 55 22.03 -13.80 28.59
CA VAL A 55 20.58 -13.68 28.42
C VAL A 55 20.30 -12.86 27.19
N ARG A 56 19.43 -13.30 26.30
CA ARG A 56 18.93 -12.53 25.17
C ARG A 56 17.42 -12.53 25.16
N PHE A 57 16.86 -11.49 24.57
CA PHE A 57 15.43 -11.30 24.35
C PHE A 57 15.06 -11.64 22.92
N SER A 58 14.05 -12.50 22.71
CA SER A 58 13.61 -13.01 21.41
C SER A 58 12.11 -12.80 21.21
N PRO A 59 11.67 -11.56 20.93
CA PRO A 59 10.26 -11.23 20.79
C PRO A 59 9.65 -11.80 19.51
N SER A 60 8.39 -12.25 19.60
CA SER A 60 7.58 -12.70 18.46
C SER A 60 6.58 -11.66 17.96
N GLN A 61 6.28 -10.61 18.75
CA GLN A 61 5.29 -9.59 18.43
C GLN A 61 5.74 -8.20 18.90
N VAL A 62 5.11 -7.16 18.35
CA VAL A 62 5.33 -5.76 18.77
C VAL A 62 4.51 -5.48 20.04
N GLN A 63 5.10 -5.73 21.19
CA GLN A 63 4.49 -5.52 22.51
C GLN A 63 5.56 -5.44 23.60
N ASN A 64 5.13 -5.09 24.80
CA ASN A 64 5.97 -5.20 25.99
C ASN A 64 5.92 -6.63 26.54
N TYR A 65 7.08 -7.14 26.93
CA TYR A 65 7.25 -8.45 27.53
C TYR A 65 7.84 -8.29 28.94
N SER A 66 7.39 -9.16 29.85
CA SER A 66 7.97 -9.31 31.16
C SER A 66 8.17 -10.80 31.47
N GLY A 67 9.21 -11.12 32.15
CA GLY A 67 9.53 -12.49 32.55
C GLY A 67 10.57 -12.52 33.64
N ASN A 68 11.13 -13.68 33.90
CA ASN A 68 12.21 -13.83 34.86
C ASN A 68 13.15 -14.96 34.47
N ILE A 69 14.36 -14.91 35.05
CA ILE A 69 15.22 -16.05 35.20
C ILE A 69 14.98 -16.58 36.60
N THR A 70 14.71 -17.89 36.72
CA THR A 70 14.59 -18.57 37.99
C THR A 70 15.77 -19.52 38.16
N ILE A 71 16.46 -19.39 39.31
CA ILE A 71 17.55 -20.27 39.71
C ILE A 71 17.05 -21.10 40.89
N GLN A 72 17.04 -22.42 40.70
CA GLN A 72 16.47 -23.36 41.66
C GLN A 72 17.53 -24.39 42.08
N ASN A 73 17.48 -24.72 43.36
CA ASN A 73 18.24 -25.79 43.97
C ASN A 73 17.43 -26.40 45.10
N SER A 74 17.52 -27.72 45.29
CA SER A 74 16.71 -28.43 46.31
C SER A 74 16.99 -28.02 47.76
N GLN A 75 18.07 -27.26 48.02
CA GLN A 75 18.52 -26.87 49.34
C GLN A 75 18.34 -25.40 49.68
N THR A 76 17.96 -24.57 48.68
CA THR A 76 17.85 -23.11 48.86
C THR A 76 16.50 -22.60 48.36
N GLN A 77 16.18 -21.37 48.76
CA GLN A 77 15.04 -20.68 48.15
C GLN A 77 15.37 -20.31 46.70
N ASP A 78 14.35 -20.32 45.84
CA ASP A 78 14.45 -19.89 44.46
C ASP A 78 14.88 -18.42 44.36
N VAL A 79 15.85 -18.16 43.50
CA VAL A 79 16.26 -16.80 43.14
C VAL A 79 15.60 -16.41 41.84
N LYS A 80 14.90 -15.28 41.82
CA LYS A 80 14.25 -14.74 40.62
C LYS A 80 14.86 -13.42 40.22
N ILE A 81 15.21 -13.29 38.94
CA ILE A 81 15.71 -12.07 38.32
C ILE A 81 14.67 -11.62 37.30
N ASN A 82 14.06 -10.46 37.54
CA ASN A 82 13.03 -9.93 36.64
C ASN A 82 13.67 -9.43 35.34
N LEU A 83 13.02 -9.77 34.23
CA LEU A 83 13.38 -9.37 32.89
C LEU A 83 12.26 -8.55 32.27
N SER A 84 12.61 -7.60 31.46
CA SER A 84 11.65 -6.87 30.62
C SER A 84 12.27 -6.59 29.24
N GLY A 85 11.41 -6.53 28.22
CA GLY A 85 11.81 -6.22 26.86
C GLY A 85 10.65 -5.64 26.08
N GLN A 86 10.95 -4.90 25.04
CA GLN A 86 9.96 -4.41 24.10
C GLN A 86 10.25 -4.97 22.71
N GLY A 87 9.30 -5.71 22.16
CA GLY A 87 9.30 -6.09 20.76
C GLY A 87 9.00 -4.87 19.91
N ILE A 88 9.91 -4.52 19.00
CA ILE A 88 9.74 -3.42 18.04
C ILE A 88 9.84 -3.98 16.63
N GLN A 89 9.02 -3.45 15.71
CA GLN A 89 9.13 -3.76 14.29
C GLN A 89 10.32 -2.98 13.71
N LEU A 90 11.22 -3.68 13.04
CA LEU A 90 12.29 -3.03 12.31
C LEU A 90 11.73 -2.38 11.05
N ARG A 91 12.14 -1.14 10.80
CA ARG A 91 11.72 -0.34 9.67
C ARG A 91 12.94 0.12 8.88
N TYR A 92 12.94 -0.15 7.59
CA TYR A 92 13.94 0.36 6.66
C TYR A 92 13.30 1.48 5.84
N ASN A 93 13.81 2.70 5.96
CA ASN A 93 13.33 3.86 5.22
C ASN A 93 14.21 4.13 4.00
N TYR A 94 13.57 4.30 2.84
CA TYR A 94 14.22 4.59 1.56
C TYR A 94 13.62 5.85 0.96
N PRO A 95 14.31 7.00 1.01
CA PRO A 95 13.93 8.17 0.25
C PRO A 95 14.14 7.92 -1.24
N ALA A 96 13.14 8.26 -2.05
CA ALA A 96 13.20 8.22 -3.49
C ALA A 96 13.29 9.65 -4.05
N PHE A 97 12.17 10.23 -4.51
CA PHE A 97 12.22 11.62 -4.96
C PHE A 97 12.38 12.59 -3.79
N SER A 98 13.29 13.53 -3.92
CA SER A 98 13.50 14.60 -2.94
C SER A 98 13.24 15.95 -3.60
N LYS A 99 12.15 16.61 -3.20
CA LYS A 99 11.75 17.95 -3.67
C LYS A 99 11.73 18.09 -5.20
N GLN A 100 11.23 17.06 -5.87
CA GLN A 100 11.09 17.07 -7.32
C GLN A 100 9.98 18.02 -7.76
N ARG A 101 10.32 19.01 -8.59
CA ARG A 101 9.34 19.95 -9.15
C ARG A 101 8.60 19.30 -10.31
N LEU A 102 7.26 19.34 -10.25
CA LEU A 102 6.37 19.04 -11.37
C LEU A 102 5.56 20.29 -11.68
N ALA A 103 5.57 20.73 -12.93
CA ALA A 103 4.90 21.94 -13.37
C ALA A 103 4.67 21.91 -14.90
N TRP A 104 3.95 22.90 -15.42
CA TRP A 104 3.68 23.07 -16.83
C TRP A 104 4.37 24.32 -17.39
N GLY A 105 4.78 24.26 -18.65
CA GLY A 105 5.39 25.38 -19.37
C GLY A 105 6.84 25.11 -19.77
N SER A 106 7.48 26.12 -20.38
CA SER A 106 8.86 25.98 -20.85
C SER A 106 9.83 25.66 -19.71
N GLY A 107 10.60 24.59 -19.86
CA GLY A 107 11.57 24.13 -18.85
C GLY A 107 10.98 23.29 -17.71
N TYR A 108 9.69 22.98 -17.73
CA TYR A 108 9.03 22.14 -16.75
C TYR A 108 8.46 20.86 -17.35
N SER A 109 8.17 19.89 -16.51
CA SER A 109 7.47 18.66 -16.86
C SER A 109 6.41 18.32 -15.81
N GLN A 110 5.30 17.74 -16.26
CA GLN A 110 4.25 17.17 -15.38
C GLN A 110 4.67 15.83 -14.78
N SER A 111 5.79 15.25 -15.22
CA SER A 111 6.29 13.96 -14.71
C SER A 111 7.80 13.97 -14.53
N ALA A 112 8.26 13.12 -13.64
CA ALA A 112 9.67 12.77 -13.48
C ALA A 112 9.80 11.26 -13.23
N SER A 113 10.83 10.65 -13.83
CA SER A 113 11.19 9.25 -13.55
C SER A 113 12.68 9.14 -13.25
N ASN A 114 13.02 8.19 -12.37
CA ASN A 114 14.40 7.90 -12.02
C ASN A 114 14.52 6.50 -11.43
N ASN A 115 15.75 5.98 -11.36
CA ASN A 115 16.08 4.74 -10.68
C ASN A 115 16.45 5.00 -9.22
N PHE A 116 15.98 4.11 -8.33
CA PHE A 116 16.23 4.18 -6.91
C PHE A 116 16.58 2.80 -6.36
N ASP A 117 17.57 2.75 -5.47
CA ASP A 117 17.93 1.53 -4.75
C ASP A 117 17.05 1.42 -3.51
N LEU A 118 16.09 0.51 -3.56
CA LEU A 118 15.19 0.17 -2.45
C LEU A 118 15.71 -1.08 -1.73
N HIS A 119 14.90 -1.63 -0.83
CA HIS A 119 15.24 -2.86 -0.12
C HIS A 119 15.44 -4.02 -1.11
N ASN A 120 16.51 -4.80 -0.94
CA ASN A 120 16.94 -5.81 -1.92
C ASN A 120 16.61 -7.26 -1.52
N ASP A 121 15.99 -7.46 -0.34
CA ASP A 121 15.51 -8.77 0.12
C ASP A 121 14.16 -8.62 0.82
N ASN A 122 13.10 -8.79 0.07
CA ASN A 122 11.74 -8.66 0.57
C ASN A 122 11.18 -9.95 1.22
N SER A 123 12.01 -10.98 1.47
CA SER A 123 11.58 -12.27 2.02
C SER A 123 11.00 -12.17 3.43
N ASN A 124 11.51 -11.23 4.24
CA ASN A 124 11.07 -10.95 5.60
C ASN A 124 10.39 -9.58 5.74
N ILE A 125 9.88 -9.02 4.66
CA ILE A 125 9.13 -7.78 4.69
C ILE A 125 7.64 -8.10 4.80
N GLU A 126 7.04 -7.71 5.90
CA GLU A 126 5.62 -7.88 6.18
C GLU A 126 4.77 -6.91 5.34
N SER A 127 5.18 -5.64 5.29
CA SER A 127 4.45 -4.62 4.53
C SER A 127 5.36 -3.51 4.02
N ILE A 128 4.90 -2.81 2.98
CA ILE A 128 5.58 -1.67 2.37
C ILE A 128 4.63 -0.48 2.39
N LYS A 129 5.03 0.60 3.05
CA LYS A 129 4.31 1.86 3.10
C LYS A 129 5.00 2.91 2.28
N MET A 130 4.25 3.64 1.48
CA MET A 130 4.73 4.76 0.66
C MET A 130 4.16 6.06 1.20
N PHE A 131 4.98 7.12 1.26
CA PHE A 131 4.60 8.43 1.74
C PHE A 131 4.84 9.48 0.66
N VAL A 132 3.82 10.28 0.38
CA VAL A 132 3.84 11.32 -0.65
C VAL A 132 3.70 12.68 0.00
N ARG A 133 4.79 13.44 0.03
CA ARG A 133 4.80 14.82 0.53
C ARG A 133 4.65 15.80 -0.63
N LEU A 134 3.72 16.73 -0.46
CA LEU A 134 3.45 17.81 -1.39
C LEU A 134 3.81 19.15 -0.74
N GLU A 135 4.67 19.91 -1.39
CA GLU A 135 5.07 21.25 -0.95
C GLU A 135 4.77 22.25 -2.06
N CYS A 136 4.50 23.48 -1.68
CA CYS A 136 4.37 24.57 -2.64
C CYS A 136 5.75 25.11 -3.01
N PRO A 137 6.01 25.37 -4.29
CA PRO A 137 7.20 26.12 -4.68
C PRO A 137 7.11 27.58 -4.25
N SER A 138 8.21 28.30 -4.37
CA SER A 138 8.21 29.77 -4.24
C SER A 138 7.18 30.37 -5.20
N GLY A 139 6.22 31.12 -4.71
CA GLY A 139 5.11 31.66 -5.48
C GLY A 139 3.78 30.89 -5.38
N GLY A 140 3.74 29.81 -4.58
CA GLY A 140 2.52 29.04 -4.31
C GLY A 140 2.39 27.76 -5.13
N CYS A 141 1.46 26.91 -4.73
CA CYS A 141 1.09 25.69 -5.46
C CYS A 141 0.10 26.00 -6.63
N ASP A 142 -0.16 25.00 -7.47
CA ASP A 142 -1.32 25.01 -8.38
C ASP A 142 -2.61 25.13 -7.53
N PRO A 143 -3.50 26.07 -7.82
CA PRO A 143 -4.71 26.31 -7.02
C PRO A 143 -5.82 25.27 -7.22
N TRP A 144 -5.63 24.25 -8.06
CA TRP A 144 -6.65 23.27 -8.41
C TRP A 144 -6.38 21.88 -7.85
N ASP A 145 -7.43 21.10 -7.68
CA ASP A 145 -7.38 19.67 -7.39
C ASP A 145 -7.01 18.89 -8.66
N ARG A 146 -5.78 18.45 -8.73
CA ARG A 146 -5.24 17.76 -9.90
C ARG A 146 -5.15 16.25 -9.68
N TYR A 147 -5.40 15.50 -10.75
CA TYR A 147 -5.00 14.10 -10.82
C TYR A 147 -3.48 13.98 -10.65
N ALA A 148 -3.05 13.07 -9.78
CA ALA A 148 -1.64 12.75 -9.63
C ALA A 148 -1.47 11.28 -9.27
N ASN A 149 -0.39 10.66 -9.73
CA ASN A 149 -0.12 9.26 -9.43
C ASN A 149 1.37 8.94 -9.27
N ILE A 150 1.62 7.78 -8.69
CA ILE A 150 2.94 7.20 -8.52
C ILE A 150 2.94 5.82 -9.18
N LEU A 151 3.95 5.58 -10.01
CA LEU A 151 4.08 4.34 -10.77
C LEU A 151 5.45 3.70 -10.51
N VAL A 152 5.45 2.37 -10.56
CA VAL A 152 6.66 1.54 -10.61
C VAL A 152 6.74 0.85 -11.97
N LYS A 153 7.93 0.71 -12.50
CA LYS A 153 8.16 0.02 -13.76
C LYS A 153 8.40 -1.47 -13.51
N ASN A 154 7.64 -2.31 -14.17
CA ASN A 154 7.98 -3.72 -14.30
C ASN A 154 9.13 -3.84 -15.31
N GLN A 155 10.30 -4.26 -14.84
CA GLN A 155 11.53 -4.32 -15.66
C GLN A 155 11.46 -5.42 -16.73
N GLU A 156 10.70 -6.51 -16.48
CA GLU A 156 10.55 -7.62 -17.42
C GLU A 156 9.66 -7.26 -18.60
N THR A 157 8.52 -6.61 -18.33
CA THR A 157 7.54 -6.24 -19.37
C THR A 157 7.73 -4.82 -19.90
N ASN A 158 8.60 -4.02 -19.26
CA ASN A 158 8.81 -2.60 -19.56
C ASN A 158 7.54 -1.74 -19.42
N GLN A 159 6.57 -2.20 -18.62
CA GLN A 159 5.30 -1.51 -18.38
C GLN A 159 5.32 -0.76 -17.05
N TRP A 160 4.62 0.37 -17.00
CA TRP A 160 4.39 1.14 -15.78
C TRP A 160 3.15 0.64 -15.05
N PHE A 161 3.25 0.40 -13.74
CA PHE A 161 2.16 -0.03 -12.88
C PHE A 161 1.80 1.09 -11.89
N GLU A 162 0.54 1.52 -11.88
CA GLU A 162 0.06 2.55 -10.95
C GLU A 162 -0.07 1.98 -9.54
N MET A 163 0.83 2.38 -8.64
CA MET A 163 0.80 1.95 -7.24
C MET A 163 -0.24 2.69 -6.42
N ALA A 164 -0.34 4.00 -6.66
CA ALA A 164 -1.24 4.88 -5.95
C ALA A 164 -1.63 6.09 -6.80
N ARG A 165 -2.82 6.60 -6.50
CA ARG A 165 -3.33 7.86 -7.02
C ARG A 165 -3.66 8.78 -5.86
N HIS A 166 -3.31 10.03 -5.98
CA HIS A 166 -3.74 11.07 -5.06
C HIS A 166 -4.29 12.26 -5.83
N ILE A 167 -5.10 13.04 -5.16
CA ILE A 167 -5.58 14.30 -5.71
C ILE A 167 -4.87 15.42 -4.98
N THR A 168 -4.31 16.36 -5.71
CA THR A 168 -3.62 17.49 -5.08
C THR A 168 -4.60 18.36 -4.30
N PRO A 169 -4.20 18.94 -3.16
CA PRO A 169 -5.05 19.88 -2.45
C PRO A 169 -5.05 21.25 -3.14
N TYR A 170 -6.14 22.00 -3.06
CA TYR A 170 -6.28 23.32 -3.67
C TYR A 170 -5.28 24.33 -3.10
N GLY A 171 -4.21 24.62 -3.84
CA GLY A 171 -3.29 25.72 -3.59
C GLY A 171 -2.40 25.61 -2.35
N VAL A 172 -2.40 24.49 -1.66
CA VAL A 172 -1.62 24.25 -0.43
C VAL A 172 -0.84 22.94 -0.50
N GLY A 173 0.20 22.82 0.32
CA GLY A 173 0.90 21.55 0.55
C GLY A 173 0.18 20.68 1.59
N ASN A 174 0.75 19.52 1.87
CA ASN A 174 0.23 18.57 2.86
C ASN A 174 1.09 18.48 4.15
N SER A 175 1.76 19.57 4.50
CA SER A 175 2.69 19.62 5.65
C SER A 175 2.03 19.40 7.02
N VAL A 176 0.70 19.49 7.11
CA VAL A 176 -0.07 19.12 8.30
C VAL A 176 0.05 17.62 8.60
N LEU A 177 0.33 16.81 7.60
CA LEU A 177 0.65 15.39 7.73
C LEU A 177 2.17 15.24 7.91
N ASP A 178 2.61 14.63 9.00
CA ASP A 178 4.02 14.54 9.39
C ASP A 178 4.92 14.08 8.23
N ARG A 179 4.53 13.01 7.53
CA ARG A 179 5.27 12.44 6.40
C ARG A 179 4.55 12.58 5.05
N GLY A 180 3.42 13.27 5.01
CA GLY A 180 2.56 13.37 3.83
C GLY A 180 1.50 12.28 3.76
N LEU A 181 0.97 12.02 2.55
CA LEU A 181 -0.06 11.02 2.31
C LEU A 181 0.53 9.60 2.38
N GLU A 182 -0.01 8.77 3.26
CA GLU A 182 0.41 7.36 3.41
C GLU A 182 -0.47 6.44 2.57
N VAL A 183 0.16 5.44 1.94
CA VAL A 183 -0.53 4.37 1.21
C VAL A 183 0.23 3.05 1.34
N ASP A 184 -0.52 1.95 1.54
CA ASP A 184 0.04 0.60 1.50
C ASP A 184 0.25 0.16 0.04
N VAL A 185 1.49 -0.20 -0.28
CA VAL A 185 1.92 -0.67 -1.60
C VAL A 185 2.52 -2.09 -1.55
N THR A 186 2.20 -2.84 -0.50
CA THR A 186 2.71 -4.21 -0.28
C THR A 186 2.42 -5.15 -1.45
N ASP A 187 1.29 -4.96 -2.14
CA ASP A 187 0.93 -5.76 -3.31
C ASP A 187 1.95 -5.65 -4.46
N PHE A 188 2.75 -4.58 -4.47
CA PHE A 188 3.83 -4.36 -5.45
C PHE A 188 5.19 -4.85 -4.98
N LYS A 189 5.24 -5.63 -3.91
CA LYS A 189 6.46 -6.12 -3.24
C LYS A 189 7.48 -6.74 -4.19
N THR A 190 7.02 -7.48 -5.20
CA THR A 190 7.90 -8.09 -6.20
C THR A 190 8.57 -7.04 -7.10
N LEU A 191 7.87 -5.95 -7.41
CA LEU A 191 8.37 -4.86 -8.25
C LEU A 191 9.22 -3.84 -7.45
N LEU A 192 9.03 -3.77 -6.13
CA LEU A 192 9.74 -2.86 -5.22
C LEU A 192 10.93 -3.59 -4.57
N ASN A 193 11.80 -4.17 -5.38
CA ASN A 193 12.93 -4.97 -4.90
C ASN A 193 14.25 -4.56 -5.58
N GLY A 194 15.22 -4.12 -4.79
CA GLY A 194 16.53 -3.68 -5.30
C GLY A 194 16.47 -2.37 -6.10
N ASN A 195 17.11 -2.31 -7.27
CA ASN A 195 17.08 -1.13 -8.13
C ASN A 195 15.79 -1.07 -8.93
N VAL A 196 14.99 -0.04 -8.73
CA VAL A 196 13.66 0.12 -9.35
C VAL A 196 13.53 1.47 -10.05
N GLU A 197 12.84 1.49 -11.18
CA GLU A 197 12.49 2.73 -11.87
C GLU A 197 11.10 3.18 -11.39
N LEU A 198 11.03 4.37 -10.79
CA LEU A 198 9.80 5.00 -10.31
C LEU A 198 9.47 6.22 -11.14
N LYS A 199 8.17 6.50 -11.28
CA LYS A 199 7.68 7.72 -11.91
C LYS A 199 6.62 8.37 -11.04
N ILE A 200 6.71 9.70 -10.91
CA ILE A 200 5.68 10.56 -10.34
C ILE A 200 5.09 11.45 -11.43
N PHE A 201 3.79 11.68 -11.34
CA PHE A 201 3.05 12.53 -12.27
C PHE A 201 2.04 13.39 -11.53
N ALA A 202 1.84 14.63 -11.97
CA ALA A 202 0.76 15.52 -11.56
C ALA A 202 0.26 16.32 -12.76
N GLU A 203 -1.05 16.26 -13.02
CA GLU A 203 -1.70 16.90 -14.16
C GLU A 203 -1.88 18.41 -13.90
N THR A 204 -0.78 19.13 -13.74
CA THR A 204 -0.79 20.60 -13.60
C THR A 204 -0.63 21.31 -14.93
N TRP A 205 -1.38 22.33 -15.17
CA TRP A 205 -1.32 23.17 -16.37
C TRP A 205 -0.75 24.57 -16.08
N LEU A 206 -0.08 24.71 -14.93
CA LEU A 206 0.47 25.96 -14.43
C LEU A 206 1.96 25.82 -14.12
N ALA A 207 2.70 26.91 -14.29
CA ALA A 207 4.11 26.98 -13.93
C ALA A 207 4.32 26.93 -12.40
N SER A 208 3.30 27.19 -11.58
CA SER A 208 3.33 27.00 -10.13
C SER A 208 3.54 25.52 -9.80
N GLY A 209 2.66 24.63 -10.24
CA GLY A 209 2.78 23.18 -10.04
C GLY A 209 2.98 22.76 -8.60
N TRP A 210 3.78 21.71 -8.40
CA TRP A 210 4.02 21.07 -7.10
C TRP A 210 5.48 20.70 -6.92
N VAL A 211 5.92 20.64 -5.66
CA VAL A 211 7.21 20.03 -5.27
C VAL A 211 6.89 18.74 -4.52
N ILE A 212 7.33 17.61 -5.04
CA ILE A 212 6.97 16.28 -4.55
C ILE A 212 8.20 15.59 -3.96
N SER A 213 8.04 15.04 -2.76
CA SER A 213 8.98 14.09 -2.17
C SER A 213 8.28 12.75 -1.95
N LEU A 214 9.01 11.67 -2.17
CA LEU A 214 8.52 10.30 -2.07
C LEU A 214 9.49 9.48 -1.23
N GLU A 215 8.97 8.72 -0.28
CA GLU A 215 9.76 7.77 0.52
C GLU A 215 8.98 6.49 0.80
N PHE A 216 9.70 5.42 1.10
CA PHE A 216 9.16 4.11 1.41
C PHE A 216 9.66 3.62 2.76
N ASP A 217 8.77 3.02 3.54
CA ASP A 217 9.10 2.19 4.69
C ASP A 217 8.86 0.72 4.36
N PHE A 218 9.91 -0.08 4.48
CA PHE A 218 9.82 -1.53 4.46
C PHE A 218 9.81 -2.02 5.91
N LEU A 219 8.71 -2.65 6.31
CA LEU A 219 8.50 -3.12 7.68
C LEU A 219 8.87 -4.60 7.77
N ASP A 220 9.92 -4.88 8.54
CA ASP A 220 10.40 -6.24 8.78
C ASP A 220 9.34 -7.03 9.59
N GLY A 221 9.14 -8.28 9.25
CA GLY A 221 8.16 -9.13 9.91
C GLY A 221 7.90 -10.40 9.10
N THR A 222 6.82 -11.08 9.44
CA THR A 222 6.40 -12.28 8.70
C THR A 222 5.36 -11.88 7.65
N PRO A 223 5.69 -11.97 6.35
CA PRO A 223 4.71 -11.71 5.30
C PRO A 223 3.56 -12.73 5.37
N ASP A 224 2.36 -12.31 4.93
CA ASP A 224 1.20 -13.21 4.85
C ASP A 224 1.45 -14.39 3.89
N TYR A 225 2.23 -14.15 2.81
CA TYR A 225 2.70 -15.16 1.87
C TYR A 225 4.14 -14.87 1.41
N LYS A 226 4.84 -15.90 0.98
CA LYS A 226 6.23 -15.78 0.53
C LYS A 226 6.35 -15.15 -0.87
N TYR A 227 5.44 -15.49 -1.77
CA TYR A 227 5.47 -15.07 -3.18
C TYR A 227 4.24 -14.24 -3.53
N TYR A 228 4.49 -13.16 -4.28
CA TYR A 228 3.49 -12.24 -4.79
C TYR A 228 3.68 -12.07 -6.28
N GLN A 229 2.58 -12.04 -7.01
CA GLN A 229 2.55 -11.65 -8.42
C GLN A 229 1.42 -10.66 -8.65
N ILE A 230 1.67 -9.66 -9.49
CA ILE A 230 0.69 -8.63 -9.83
C ILE A 230 0.65 -8.44 -11.34
N SER A 231 -0.56 -8.41 -11.90
CA SER A 231 -0.79 -8.19 -13.33
C SER A 231 -1.84 -7.09 -13.54
N PRO A 232 -1.62 -6.13 -14.47
CA PRO A 232 -2.63 -5.14 -14.80
C PRO A 232 -3.76 -5.77 -15.61
N VAL A 233 -4.98 -5.67 -15.12
CA VAL A 233 -6.20 -6.10 -15.85
C VAL A 233 -6.72 -4.95 -16.70
N ILE A 234 -6.95 -3.80 -16.08
CA ILE A 234 -7.21 -2.53 -16.74
C ILE A 234 -6.24 -1.53 -16.13
N GLN A 235 -5.60 -0.69 -16.93
CA GLN A 235 -4.73 0.34 -16.39
C GLN A 235 -4.94 1.66 -17.12
N PHE A 236 -5.30 2.67 -16.34
CA PHE A 236 -5.27 4.04 -16.78
C PHE A 236 -3.80 4.46 -16.97
N ASN A 237 -3.37 4.58 -18.21
CA ASN A 237 -1.99 4.87 -18.56
C ASN A 237 -1.81 6.27 -19.14
N ASN A 238 -2.87 7.06 -19.15
CA ASN A 238 -2.82 8.39 -19.72
C ASN A 238 -2.29 9.39 -18.69
N ASN A 239 -1.49 10.27 -19.20
CA ASN A 239 -0.94 11.38 -18.44
C ASN A 239 -1.89 12.59 -18.41
N SER A 240 -3.01 12.55 -19.14
CA SER A 240 -4.04 13.59 -19.13
C SER A 240 -5.27 13.13 -19.91
N LEU A 241 -6.46 13.46 -19.42
CA LEU A 241 -7.72 13.54 -20.18
C LEU A 241 -8.16 12.29 -20.98
N GLY A 242 -7.85 11.08 -20.54
CA GLY A 242 -8.11 9.89 -21.33
C GLY A 242 -8.58 8.67 -20.58
N GLY A 243 -9.41 8.82 -19.58
CA GLY A 243 -10.07 7.68 -18.95
C GLY A 243 -11.26 7.15 -19.74
N VAL A 244 -11.96 6.21 -19.18
CA VAL A 244 -13.24 5.71 -19.72
C VAL A 244 -14.25 6.84 -19.69
N PRO A 245 -14.77 7.31 -20.83
CA PRO A 245 -15.77 8.37 -20.84
C PRO A 245 -16.96 8.01 -19.98
N TYR A 246 -17.46 8.99 -19.25
CA TYR A 246 -18.70 8.81 -18.54
C TYR A 246 -19.85 8.83 -19.57
N GLY A 247 -20.54 7.68 -19.73
CA GLY A 247 -21.55 7.44 -20.74
C GLY A 247 -21.00 7.42 -22.16
N GLY A 248 -21.66 6.77 -23.04
CA GLY A 248 -21.24 6.65 -24.42
C GLY A 248 -20.99 8.01 -25.09
N GLU A 249 -20.15 8.00 -26.09
CA GLU A 249 -20.01 9.13 -26.99
C GLU A 249 -21.33 9.41 -27.72
N ASN A 250 -21.61 10.67 -28.05
CA ASN A 250 -22.75 11.09 -28.86
C ASN A 250 -24.14 10.67 -28.34
N GLY A 251 -24.31 10.61 -27.01
CA GLY A 251 -25.58 10.28 -26.39
C GLY A 251 -25.94 8.79 -26.39
N ASN A 252 -25.01 7.92 -26.73
CA ASN A 252 -25.22 6.48 -26.61
C ASN A 252 -25.37 6.06 -25.16
N THR A 253 -26.29 5.15 -24.90
CA THR A 253 -26.59 4.63 -23.56
C THR A 253 -25.60 3.59 -23.06
N GLN A 254 -24.75 3.06 -23.94
CA GLN A 254 -23.79 2.00 -23.64
C GLN A 254 -22.38 2.44 -24.02
N LEU A 255 -21.42 2.05 -23.19
CA LEU A 255 -20.01 2.14 -23.52
C LEU A 255 -19.69 1.15 -24.62
N ASP A 256 -18.85 1.57 -25.55
CA ASP A 256 -18.20 0.64 -26.48
C ASP A 256 -17.04 -0.03 -25.70
N GLU A 257 -17.31 -1.21 -25.17
CA GLU A 257 -16.38 -1.98 -24.35
C GLU A 257 -15.08 -2.31 -25.08
N THR A 258 -15.16 -2.51 -26.40
CA THR A 258 -13.99 -2.82 -27.22
C THR A 258 -13.05 -1.61 -27.33
N LYS A 259 -13.62 -0.42 -27.29
CA LYS A 259 -12.86 0.83 -27.34
C LYS A 259 -12.15 1.15 -26.04
N PHE A 260 -12.72 0.72 -24.91
CA PHE A 260 -12.21 1.07 -23.56
C PHE A 260 -11.58 -0.10 -22.82
N ASP A 261 -11.49 -1.25 -23.45
CA ASP A 261 -10.82 -2.42 -22.88
C ASP A 261 -11.37 -2.86 -21.51
N LEU A 262 -12.68 -2.78 -21.31
CA LEU A 262 -13.31 -3.10 -20.03
C LEU A 262 -13.54 -4.59 -19.80
N LYS A 263 -13.40 -5.42 -20.82
CA LYS A 263 -13.49 -6.89 -20.74
C LYS A 263 -12.12 -7.51 -20.99
N LYS A 264 -11.79 -8.48 -20.15
CA LYS A 264 -10.51 -9.20 -20.23
C LYS A 264 -10.69 -10.66 -19.86
N SER A 265 -9.97 -11.53 -20.54
CA SER A 265 -9.79 -12.92 -20.11
C SER A 265 -8.54 -13.00 -19.25
N ILE A 266 -8.66 -13.60 -18.08
CA ILE A 266 -7.57 -13.75 -17.08
C ILE A 266 -7.28 -15.24 -16.90
N SER A 267 -6.07 -15.67 -17.24
CA SER A 267 -5.61 -17.04 -17.01
C SER A 267 -4.71 -17.09 -15.78
N ILE A 268 -5.04 -17.92 -14.82
CA ILE A 268 -4.38 -18.06 -13.52
C ILE A 268 -3.78 -19.46 -13.42
N GLY A 269 -2.49 -19.54 -13.08
CA GLY A 269 -1.75 -20.77 -12.90
C GLY A 269 -2.11 -21.56 -11.63
N ALA A 270 -1.36 -22.63 -11.38
CA ALA A 270 -1.51 -23.46 -10.18
C ALA A 270 -0.88 -22.84 -8.93
N ASN A 271 -1.16 -23.44 -7.77
CA ASN A 271 -0.57 -23.15 -6.47
C ASN A 271 -0.92 -21.77 -5.87
N ILE A 272 -1.95 -21.10 -6.36
CA ILE A 272 -2.42 -19.85 -5.78
C ILE A 272 -3.13 -20.12 -4.46
N LYS A 273 -2.76 -19.40 -3.39
CA LYS A 273 -3.35 -19.51 -2.06
C LYS A 273 -4.27 -18.35 -1.72
N SER A 274 -4.00 -17.17 -2.27
CA SER A 274 -4.82 -16.00 -2.09
C SER A 274 -4.80 -15.16 -3.36
N ALA A 275 -5.92 -14.55 -3.68
CA ALA A 275 -6.03 -13.63 -4.79
C ALA A 275 -7.02 -12.51 -4.49
N HIS A 276 -6.76 -11.34 -5.06
CA HIS A 276 -7.70 -10.22 -5.01
C HIS A 276 -7.51 -9.30 -6.21
N PHE A 277 -8.57 -8.55 -6.53
CA PHE A 277 -8.41 -7.35 -7.35
C PHE A 277 -8.06 -6.17 -6.46
N ARG A 278 -7.11 -5.35 -6.95
CA ARG A 278 -6.74 -4.06 -6.39
C ARG A 278 -7.15 -2.99 -7.38
N THR A 279 -8.14 -2.16 -7.05
CA THR A 279 -8.72 -1.21 -7.98
C THR A 279 -8.66 0.21 -7.44
N ILE A 280 -8.23 1.16 -8.29
CA ILE A 280 -8.21 2.60 -8.03
C ILE A 280 -9.11 3.27 -9.07
N ILE A 281 -10.08 4.07 -8.62
CA ILE A 281 -11.04 4.75 -9.50
C ILE A 281 -11.21 6.18 -9.05
N SER A 282 -11.19 7.10 -9.99
CA SER A 282 -11.59 8.49 -9.78
C SER A 282 -12.36 9.01 -11.01
N GLY A 283 -13.50 9.60 -10.78
CA GLY A 283 -14.30 10.27 -11.81
C GLY A 283 -13.94 11.75 -11.91
N TRP A 284 -13.97 12.29 -13.12
CA TRP A 284 -13.56 13.65 -13.45
C TRP A 284 -14.55 14.31 -14.39
N GLY A 285 -14.69 15.62 -14.23
CA GLY A 285 -15.52 16.44 -15.10
C GLY A 285 -17.02 16.31 -14.79
N HIS A 286 -17.79 17.12 -15.52
CA HIS A 286 -19.21 17.32 -15.27
C HIS A 286 -19.99 16.93 -16.53
N ALA A 287 -20.76 15.86 -16.44
CA ALA A 287 -21.68 15.42 -17.48
C ALA A 287 -23.10 15.22 -16.93
N THR A 288 -24.07 15.19 -17.81
CA THR A 288 -25.46 14.83 -17.52
C THR A 288 -25.78 13.44 -18.10
N PRO A 289 -26.83 12.81 -17.62
CA PRO A 289 -27.73 13.26 -16.56
C PRO A 289 -27.03 13.25 -15.20
N ALA A 290 -27.43 14.18 -14.34
CA ALA A 290 -27.04 14.19 -12.94
C ALA A 290 -27.64 12.96 -12.23
N ASP A 291 -27.13 12.65 -11.04
CA ASP A 291 -27.76 11.65 -10.18
C ASP A 291 -29.09 12.17 -9.59
N SER A 292 -29.75 11.32 -8.79
CA SER A 292 -31.04 11.67 -8.16
C SER A 292 -31.01 12.89 -7.24
N ASN A 293 -29.83 13.34 -6.85
CA ASN A 293 -29.61 14.54 -6.02
C ASN A 293 -29.09 15.73 -6.83
N GLY A 294 -29.13 15.68 -8.16
CA GLY A 294 -28.73 16.75 -9.06
C GLY A 294 -27.21 16.94 -9.19
N ARG A 295 -26.40 15.94 -8.81
CA ARG A 295 -24.94 16.02 -8.90
C ARG A 295 -24.46 15.59 -10.27
N ALA A 296 -23.67 16.42 -10.93
CA ALA A 296 -23.11 16.14 -12.25
C ALA A 296 -22.07 15.01 -12.22
N CYS A 297 -22.12 14.16 -13.23
CA CYS A 297 -21.20 13.01 -13.35
C CYS A 297 -20.05 13.33 -14.32
N ALA A 298 -18.86 12.71 -14.20
CA ALA A 298 -18.45 11.60 -13.34
C ALA A 298 -17.88 12.04 -11.98
N GLU A 299 -17.55 13.31 -11.79
CA GLU A 299 -16.86 13.81 -10.60
C GLU A 299 -17.74 13.76 -9.34
N TRP A 300 -19.02 14.10 -9.45
CA TRP A 300 -19.89 14.34 -8.29
C TRP A 300 -21.01 13.33 -8.11
N CYS A 301 -21.45 12.62 -9.14
CA CYS A 301 -22.58 11.74 -9.02
C CYS A 301 -22.24 10.43 -8.34
N PHE A 302 -23.08 10.00 -7.39
CA PHE A 302 -22.87 8.75 -6.68
C PHE A 302 -23.52 7.60 -7.43
N ARG A 303 -22.70 6.62 -7.79
CA ARG A 303 -23.11 5.45 -8.55
C ARG A 303 -22.39 4.20 -8.08
N THR A 304 -22.95 3.04 -8.38
CA THR A 304 -22.31 1.76 -8.12
C THR A 304 -21.75 1.20 -9.42
N HIS A 305 -20.44 1.09 -9.49
CA HIS A 305 -19.77 0.29 -10.51
C HIS A 305 -19.67 -1.15 -10.02
N LYS A 306 -19.43 -2.09 -10.93
CA LYS A 306 -19.38 -3.52 -10.60
C LYS A 306 -18.20 -4.18 -11.28
N ILE A 307 -17.61 -5.15 -10.61
CA ILE A 307 -16.75 -6.14 -11.27
C ILE A 307 -17.58 -7.39 -11.46
N LYS A 308 -17.73 -7.80 -12.71
CA LYS A 308 -18.34 -9.08 -13.08
C LYS A 308 -17.23 -10.08 -13.36
N ILE A 309 -17.42 -11.30 -12.90
CA ILE A 309 -16.59 -12.46 -13.23
C ILE A 309 -17.50 -13.50 -13.83
N ASN A 310 -17.16 -14.00 -15.03
CA ASN A 310 -17.95 -14.96 -15.79
C ASN A 310 -19.43 -14.51 -15.90
N ASN A 311 -19.63 -13.25 -16.29
CA ASN A 311 -20.94 -12.58 -16.43
C ASN A 311 -21.77 -12.46 -15.12
N THR A 312 -21.17 -12.75 -13.96
CA THR A 312 -21.85 -12.63 -12.67
C THR A 312 -21.28 -11.46 -11.88
N ASN A 313 -22.14 -10.58 -11.33
CA ASN A 313 -21.72 -9.52 -10.41
C ASN A 313 -21.04 -10.14 -9.19
N LYS A 314 -19.77 -9.84 -8.97
CA LYS A 314 -18.98 -10.33 -7.82
C LYS A 314 -18.73 -9.25 -6.80
N PHE A 315 -18.33 -8.05 -7.25
CA PHE A 315 -17.96 -6.96 -6.38
C PHE A 315 -18.66 -5.67 -6.79
N ASN A 316 -19.02 -4.86 -5.80
CA ASN A 316 -19.68 -3.57 -5.99
C ASN A 316 -18.76 -2.45 -5.52
N HIS A 317 -18.52 -1.48 -6.37
CA HIS A 317 -17.75 -0.28 -6.07
C HIS A 317 -18.68 0.92 -5.99
N TYR A 318 -19.18 1.22 -4.81
CA TYR A 318 -19.95 2.43 -4.60
C TYR A 318 -19.04 3.64 -4.66
N MET A 319 -19.25 4.48 -5.67
CA MET A 319 -18.59 5.76 -5.87
C MET A 319 -19.40 6.84 -5.18
N GLY A 320 -19.19 6.98 -3.89
CA GLY A 320 -19.97 7.87 -3.02
C GLY A 320 -19.10 8.64 -2.04
N PRO A 321 -19.70 9.29 -1.04
CA PRO A 321 -18.99 10.14 -0.09
C PRO A 321 -17.96 9.33 0.70
N ILE A 322 -16.77 9.92 0.90
CA ILE A 322 -15.69 9.38 1.73
C ILE A 322 -15.28 10.30 2.87
N GLY A 323 -15.99 11.40 3.07
CA GLY A 323 -15.79 12.32 4.19
C GLY A 323 -14.80 13.43 3.90
N CYS A 324 -14.88 14.10 2.76
CA CYS A 324 -13.98 15.19 2.37
C CYS A 324 -13.90 16.30 3.43
N ALA A 325 -15.03 16.66 4.05
CA ALA A 325 -15.07 17.68 5.11
C ALA A 325 -14.22 17.33 6.36
N SER A 326 -13.86 16.05 6.54
CA SER A 326 -13.00 15.57 7.63
C SER A 326 -11.52 15.48 7.22
N ASN A 327 -11.16 15.96 6.02
CA ASN A 327 -9.78 15.94 5.55
C ASN A 327 -8.88 16.78 6.48
N PRO A 328 -7.76 16.23 7.00
CA PRO A 328 -6.83 16.97 7.83
C PRO A 328 -6.18 18.16 7.11
N ILE A 329 -6.07 18.13 5.77
CA ILE A 329 -5.65 19.27 4.95
C ILE A 329 -6.89 20.17 4.73
N ASN A 330 -7.25 20.93 5.75
CA ASN A 330 -8.49 21.71 5.79
C ASN A 330 -8.31 23.21 5.48
N ASN A 331 -7.09 23.64 5.17
CA ASN A 331 -6.74 25.01 4.78
C ASN A 331 -6.70 25.22 3.27
N GLN A 332 -7.31 24.34 2.50
CA GLN A 332 -7.37 24.41 1.04
C GLN A 332 -8.22 25.61 0.58
N GLY A 333 -7.83 26.24 -0.54
CA GLY A 333 -8.49 27.43 -1.05
C GLY A 333 -9.77 27.19 -1.85
N GLY A 334 -9.95 26.00 -2.44
CA GLY A 334 -11.04 25.69 -3.36
C GLY A 334 -12.22 24.97 -2.72
N ASN A 335 -13.07 24.37 -3.56
CA ASN A 335 -14.25 23.62 -3.15
C ASN A 335 -13.88 22.21 -2.67
N TRP A 336 -13.08 22.08 -1.62
CA TRP A 336 -12.50 20.85 -1.15
C TRP A 336 -13.42 20.00 -0.26
N SER A 337 -14.31 20.63 0.51
CA SER A 337 -15.09 19.98 1.56
C SER A 337 -16.27 19.13 1.08
N PRO A 338 -16.97 19.43 -0.03
CA PRO A 338 -18.01 18.54 -0.54
C PRO A 338 -17.41 17.23 -1.06
N ASP A 339 -18.09 16.12 -0.75
CA ASP A 339 -17.70 14.80 -1.24
C ASP A 339 -17.85 14.69 -2.75
N ARG A 340 -16.84 14.14 -3.41
CA ARG A 340 -16.89 13.69 -4.79
C ARG A 340 -17.26 12.21 -4.85
N ALA A 341 -17.38 11.70 -6.06
CA ALA A 341 -17.64 10.29 -6.32
C ALA A 341 -16.44 9.41 -5.97
N GLY A 342 -16.28 9.16 -4.67
CA GLY A 342 -15.29 8.23 -4.12
C GLY A 342 -13.86 8.77 -3.98
N TRP A 343 -13.65 10.10 -4.02
CA TRP A 343 -12.36 10.73 -3.77
C TRP A 343 -12.49 12.13 -3.17
N CYS A 344 -11.39 12.68 -2.65
CA CYS A 344 -11.34 14.04 -2.11
C CYS A 344 -10.04 14.73 -2.50
N PRO A 345 -10.06 16.08 -2.70
CA PRO A 345 -8.83 16.85 -2.85
C PRO A 345 -7.93 16.74 -1.64
N GLY A 346 -6.62 16.56 -1.86
CA GLY A 346 -5.64 16.41 -0.78
C GLY A 346 -5.62 15.03 -0.13
N MET A 347 -6.17 14.00 -0.77
CA MET A 347 -6.19 12.63 -0.24
C MET A 347 -5.69 11.61 -1.26
N ILE A 348 -5.27 10.45 -0.74
CA ILE A 348 -5.11 9.24 -1.58
C ILE A 348 -6.51 8.83 -2.06
N VAL A 349 -6.61 8.52 -3.35
CA VAL A 349 -7.82 7.87 -3.89
C VAL A 349 -7.92 6.47 -3.28
N PRO A 350 -9.04 6.12 -2.64
CA PRO A 350 -9.19 4.83 -1.97
C PRO A 350 -8.88 3.65 -2.86
N VAL A 351 -8.06 2.76 -2.36
CA VAL A 351 -7.78 1.47 -3.00
C VAL A 351 -8.86 0.48 -2.59
N ARG A 352 -9.54 -0.11 -3.55
CA ARG A 352 -10.54 -1.16 -3.33
C ARG A 352 -9.89 -2.53 -3.48
N ILE A 353 -10.03 -3.35 -2.45
CA ILE A 353 -9.50 -4.71 -2.38
C ILE A 353 -10.66 -5.70 -2.43
N ASP A 354 -10.77 -6.42 -3.53
CA ASP A 354 -11.84 -7.38 -3.78
C ASP A 354 -11.28 -8.79 -3.70
N LYS A 355 -11.40 -9.42 -2.54
CA LYS A 355 -10.85 -10.76 -2.28
C LYS A 355 -11.75 -11.84 -2.88
N PHE A 356 -11.13 -12.88 -3.40
CA PHE A 356 -11.83 -14.09 -3.81
C PHE A 356 -12.12 -14.98 -2.60
N ASP A 357 -13.37 -15.42 -2.48
CA ASP A 357 -13.83 -16.30 -1.39
C ASP A 357 -13.52 -17.77 -1.61
N SER A 358 -13.10 -18.15 -2.82
CA SER A 358 -12.81 -19.53 -3.23
C SER A 358 -11.47 -19.65 -3.91
N ASP A 359 -10.93 -20.87 -3.92
CA ASP A 359 -9.72 -21.20 -4.67
C ASP A 359 -9.92 -20.92 -6.16
N ILE A 360 -9.08 -20.06 -6.73
CA ILE A 360 -9.04 -19.70 -8.14
C ILE A 360 -7.81 -20.26 -8.85
N SER A 361 -7.06 -21.13 -8.19
CA SER A 361 -5.88 -21.79 -8.74
C SER A 361 -6.27 -22.57 -10.02
N SER A 362 -5.45 -22.47 -11.05
CA SER A 362 -5.69 -23.07 -12.38
C SER A 362 -7.03 -22.65 -13.03
N SER A 363 -7.46 -21.41 -12.82
CA SER A 363 -8.72 -20.86 -13.33
C SER A 363 -8.52 -20.00 -14.55
N ASN A 364 -9.57 -19.95 -15.38
CA ASN A 364 -9.75 -18.92 -16.41
C ASN A 364 -11.00 -18.10 -16.04
N LEU A 365 -10.83 -16.79 -15.97
CA LEU A 365 -11.88 -15.86 -15.56
C LEU A 365 -12.15 -14.87 -16.68
N GLU A 366 -13.44 -14.65 -16.99
CA GLU A 366 -13.88 -13.54 -17.82
C GLU A 366 -14.17 -12.34 -16.90
N PHE A 367 -13.34 -11.33 -16.96
CA PHE A 367 -13.45 -10.09 -16.17
C PHE A 367 -14.18 -9.03 -16.98
N GLU A 368 -15.10 -8.30 -16.33
CA GLU A 368 -15.70 -7.10 -16.88
C GLU A 368 -15.81 -6.03 -15.80
N TYR A 369 -15.29 -4.83 -16.08
CA TYR A 369 -15.60 -3.65 -15.28
C TYR A 369 -16.85 -3.00 -15.83
N TYR A 370 -17.96 -3.05 -15.08
CA TYR A 370 -19.29 -2.68 -15.53
C TYR A 370 -19.78 -1.38 -14.88
N PHE A 371 -20.22 -0.46 -15.73
CA PHE A 371 -20.93 0.75 -15.35
C PHE A 371 -22.44 0.54 -15.52
N GLU A 372 -23.24 1.17 -14.66
CA GLU A 372 -24.67 1.19 -14.84
C GLU A 372 -25.04 1.91 -16.14
N PRO A 373 -26.00 1.39 -16.94
CA PRO A 373 -26.46 2.05 -18.16
C PRO A 373 -27.03 3.44 -17.86
N TRP A 374 -26.71 4.41 -18.69
CA TRP A 374 -27.21 5.77 -18.59
C TRP A 374 -27.05 6.49 -19.92
N VAL A 375 -27.81 7.57 -20.09
CA VAL A 375 -27.78 8.42 -21.28
C VAL A 375 -27.00 9.70 -20.95
N ASN A 376 -26.05 10.06 -21.79
CA ASN A 376 -25.45 11.37 -21.74
C ASN A 376 -26.22 12.30 -22.67
N ASP A 377 -27.15 13.11 -22.14
CA ASP A 377 -27.98 14.07 -22.90
C ASP A 377 -27.30 15.44 -23.04
N PHE A 378 -26.02 15.53 -22.75
CA PHE A 378 -25.26 16.77 -22.64
C PHE A 378 -24.75 17.33 -23.97
N LEU A 379 -25.15 16.77 -25.09
CA LEU A 379 -24.70 17.19 -26.40
C LEU A 379 -25.00 18.66 -26.70
N GLY A 380 -23.93 19.47 -26.88
CA GLY A 380 -24.04 20.81 -27.43
C GLY A 380 -24.25 21.95 -26.43
N THR A 381 -24.20 21.71 -25.13
CA THR A 381 -24.35 22.80 -24.14
C THR A 381 -23.01 23.51 -23.88
N PRO A 382 -22.94 24.86 -23.97
CA PRO A 382 -21.71 25.61 -23.69
C PRO A 382 -21.24 25.40 -22.25
N GLY A 383 -19.94 25.19 -22.05
CA GLY A 383 -19.30 25.04 -20.73
C GLY A 383 -19.18 23.60 -20.20
N TYR A 384 -19.89 22.67 -20.82
CA TYR A 384 -19.74 21.27 -20.48
C TYR A 384 -19.39 20.46 -21.73
N ASN A 385 -18.48 19.59 -21.61
CA ASN A 385 -18.02 18.74 -22.70
C ASN A 385 -18.06 17.29 -22.23
N ASN A 386 -18.92 16.48 -22.83
CA ASN A 386 -19.03 15.06 -22.55
C ASN A 386 -17.71 14.29 -22.71
N LYS A 387 -16.78 14.84 -23.52
CA LYS A 387 -15.43 14.28 -23.68
C LYS A 387 -14.52 14.53 -22.48
N ASN A 388 -14.87 15.47 -21.62
CA ASN A 388 -14.11 15.81 -20.41
C ASN A 388 -14.62 15.10 -19.15
N ALA A 389 -15.75 14.41 -19.23
CA ALA A 389 -16.26 13.61 -18.11
C ALA A 389 -15.85 12.15 -18.32
N TYR A 390 -15.00 11.65 -17.45
CA TYR A 390 -14.43 10.31 -17.56
C TYR A 390 -14.14 9.68 -16.21
N ASN A 391 -13.97 8.36 -16.18
CA ASN A 391 -13.45 7.63 -15.04
C ASN A 391 -12.05 7.11 -15.35
N ALA A 392 -11.08 7.48 -14.53
CA ALA A 392 -9.75 6.91 -14.54
C ALA A 392 -9.76 5.62 -13.69
N ILE A 393 -9.52 4.47 -14.33
CA ILE A 393 -9.61 3.16 -13.69
C ILE A 393 -8.30 2.42 -13.86
N SER A 394 -7.73 1.95 -12.74
CA SER A 394 -6.65 0.98 -12.73
C SER A 394 -7.06 -0.19 -11.86
N SER A 395 -7.12 -1.39 -12.43
CA SER A 395 -7.44 -2.63 -11.71
C SER A 395 -6.36 -3.66 -12.00
N PHE A 396 -5.82 -4.24 -10.94
CA PHE A 396 -4.78 -5.27 -10.98
C PHE A 396 -5.32 -6.54 -10.35
N ILE A 397 -4.88 -7.70 -10.83
CA ILE A 397 -5.02 -8.95 -10.09
C ILE A 397 -3.73 -9.23 -9.34
N VAL A 398 -3.85 -9.47 -8.04
CA VAL A 398 -2.75 -9.82 -7.14
C VAL A 398 -2.91 -11.27 -6.74
N LEU A 399 -1.87 -12.06 -6.96
CA LEU A 399 -1.80 -13.48 -6.63
C LEU A 399 -0.73 -13.70 -5.55
N LYS A 400 -1.05 -14.52 -4.55
CA LYS A 400 -0.14 -14.80 -3.43
C LYS A 400 -0.05 -16.30 -3.15
N SER A 401 1.14 -16.76 -2.74
CA SER A 401 1.40 -18.18 -2.42
C SER A 401 2.62 -18.36 -1.53
N ASP A 402 2.69 -19.53 -0.88
CA ASP A 402 3.91 -20.01 -0.19
C ASP A 402 4.87 -20.75 -1.12
N GLN A 403 4.46 -20.99 -2.37
CA GLN A 403 5.28 -21.58 -3.43
C GLN A 403 5.47 -20.55 -4.55
N GLU A 404 6.52 -20.72 -5.33
CA GLU A 404 6.75 -19.89 -6.50
C GLU A 404 5.59 -20.00 -7.49
N ILE A 405 5.11 -18.85 -7.96
CA ILE A 405 3.96 -18.72 -8.86
C ILE A 405 4.26 -17.76 -10.01
N ASN A 406 3.59 -17.98 -11.12
CA ASN A 406 3.63 -17.06 -12.25
C ASN A 406 2.58 -15.96 -12.12
N ALA A 407 2.84 -14.84 -12.74
CA ALA A 407 1.85 -13.77 -12.91
C ALA A 407 0.65 -14.26 -13.76
N ALA A 408 -0.52 -13.68 -13.54
CA ALA A 408 -1.68 -13.96 -14.37
C ALA A 408 -1.44 -13.45 -15.81
N THR A 409 -1.89 -14.23 -16.79
CA THR A 409 -1.90 -13.82 -18.20
C THR A 409 -3.21 -13.12 -18.50
N ILE A 410 -3.11 -11.90 -19.03
CA ILE A 410 -4.28 -11.07 -19.37
C ILE A 410 -4.36 -10.96 -20.91
N SER A 411 -5.55 -11.20 -21.45
CA SER A 411 -5.85 -11.04 -22.89
C SER A 411 -7.21 -10.37 -23.10
N ASN A 412 -7.41 -9.84 -24.31
CA ASN A 412 -8.66 -9.22 -24.74
C ASN A 412 -9.70 -10.27 -25.08
#